data_5fc864c11f6dc91b649266b1a179c431
#
_entry.id   5fc864c11f6dc91b649266b1a179c431
#
_cell.length_a   1.000
_cell.length_b   1.000
_cell.length_c   1.000
_cell.angle_alpha   90.00
_cell.angle_beta   90.00
_cell.angle_gamma   90.00
#
_symmetry.space_group_name_H-M   'P 1'
#
loop_
_entity.id
_entity.type
_entity.pdbx_description
1 polymer ?
#
loop_
_entity_poly.entity_id
_entity_poly.type
_entity_poly.pdbx_seq_one_letter_code
_entity_poly.pdbx_strand_id
1 'polypeptide(L)'
;MHVMLKRVLCFMVLQWLVVSAQAAGDKGLFWRVESGGATAYLLGAIHFGSDEFYPMRREIMDAFKRSDVLVVEMDDKAIPPEKQQEIIQRMAFYPNGETIHDHLSPETIKLLKERLSLHQIPLQAIERQRIGFIELTLAALEAMRLGYSQDRGIDYYFMSQARGSKPIREIESFQEQMELVMKLPEVEEATREELSRMDEYEQLWGEMATAWKKGDADAMYRLAISEPLKETPAAKPVYELMFDGRNPKMAKSVETCLKNREVCFVVVGAGHLVGPGSVVDLLQKQGYQVSQQ
;
A
#
# COMPACT_ATOMS: atom_id res chain seq x y z
N MET A 1 27.41 39.47 51.85
CA MET A 1 26.71 39.91 50.66
C MET A 1 27.43 39.46 49.37
N HIS A 2 28.12 38.29 49.36
CA HIS A 2 28.91 37.84 48.21
C HIS A 2 28.65 36.36 47.81
N VAL A 3 27.66 35.69 48.39
CA VAL A 3 27.31 34.28 48.12
C VAL A 3 26.03 34.10 47.33
N MET A 4 25.20 35.15 47.21
CA MET A 4 23.91 35.06 46.50
C MET A 4 23.97 35.35 44.98
N LEU A 5 25.11 35.88 44.47
CA LEU A 5 25.25 36.27 43.06
C LEU A 5 25.77 35.16 42.14
N LYS A 6 26.29 34.05 42.72
CA LYS A 6 26.80 32.91 41.92
C LYS A 6 25.78 31.79 41.62
N ARG A 7 24.59 31.85 42.22
CA ARG A 7 23.53 30.85 41.99
C ARG A 7 22.50 31.25 40.90
N VAL A 8 22.50 32.49 40.46
CA VAL A 8 21.59 33.00 39.42
C VAL A 8 22.18 32.84 38.01
N LEU A 9 23.51 32.76 37.87
CA LEU A 9 24.16 32.60 36.56
C LEU A 9 24.22 31.15 36.05
N CYS A 10 24.03 30.15 36.94
CA CYS A 10 23.99 28.76 36.53
C CYS A 10 22.62 28.26 36.02
N PHE A 11 21.56 29.05 36.25
CA PHE A 11 20.21 28.66 35.81
C PHE A 11 19.81 29.23 34.45
N MET A 12 20.58 30.15 33.85
CA MET A 12 20.29 30.71 32.52
C MET A 12 21.06 30.10 31.35
N VAL A 13 21.94 29.13 31.59
CA VAL A 13 22.72 28.47 30.53
C VAL A 13 22.18 27.05 30.21
N LEU A 14 21.23 26.56 31.01
CA LEU A 14 20.67 25.19 30.79
C LEU A 14 19.35 25.16 30.01
N GLN A 15 18.92 26.28 29.41
CA GLN A 15 17.68 26.36 28.62
C GLN A 15 17.87 26.41 27.10
N TRP A 16 19.09 26.17 26.58
CA TRP A 16 19.33 26.29 25.13
C TRP A 16 20.01 25.04 24.52
N LEU A 17 19.73 23.86 25.07
CA LEU A 17 20.03 22.59 24.41
C LEU A 17 18.87 21.60 24.58
N VAL A 18 17.64 22.04 24.35
CA VAL A 18 16.69 21.18 23.69
C VAL A 18 17.06 21.23 22.20
N VAL A 19 18.19 20.64 21.86
CA VAL A 19 18.33 20.05 20.54
C VAL A 19 17.17 19.07 20.47
N SER A 20 16.10 19.49 19.82
CA SER A 20 15.15 18.57 19.26
C SER A 20 16.02 17.59 18.47
N ALA A 21 16.34 16.42 19.06
CA ALA A 21 16.55 15.26 18.25
C ALA A 21 15.24 15.09 17.52
N GLN A 22 15.07 15.81 16.41
CA GLN A 22 14.19 15.38 15.37
C GLN A 22 14.71 13.98 15.05
N ALA A 23 14.03 12.97 15.55
CA ALA A 23 14.16 11.64 15.02
C ALA A 23 14.15 11.86 13.50
N ALA A 24 15.20 11.44 12.83
CA ALA A 24 15.26 11.49 11.39
C ALA A 24 13.97 10.79 10.95
N GLY A 25 13.00 11.56 10.47
CA GLY A 25 11.67 11.05 10.14
C GLY A 25 11.84 9.92 9.15
N ASP A 26 10.94 8.98 9.18
CA ASP A 26 10.97 7.81 8.31
C ASP A 26 11.19 8.24 6.86
N LYS A 27 12.14 7.62 6.16
CA LYS A 27 12.48 8.01 4.78
C LYS A 27 11.31 7.85 3.83
N GLY A 28 10.52 6.79 4.02
CA GLY A 28 9.49 6.38 3.09
C GLY A 28 10.06 5.85 1.77
N LEU A 29 9.29 5.10 1.05
CA LEU A 29 9.59 4.73 -0.33
C LEU A 29 9.15 5.88 -1.23
N PHE A 30 10.03 6.86 -1.39
CA PHE A 30 9.72 8.15 -1.98
C PHE A 30 10.71 8.54 -3.06
N TRP A 31 10.19 8.90 -4.25
CA TRP A 31 10.98 9.29 -5.42
C TRP A 31 10.53 10.61 -6.00
N ARG A 32 11.48 11.27 -6.66
CA ARG A 32 11.27 12.42 -7.51
C ARG A 32 11.56 12.06 -8.96
N VAL A 33 10.65 12.43 -9.85
CA VAL A 33 10.76 12.21 -11.30
C VAL A 33 10.80 13.55 -11.99
N GLU A 34 11.78 13.75 -12.88
CA GLU A 34 12.01 15.02 -13.57
C GLU A 34 12.16 14.83 -15.07
N SER A 35 11.62 15.78 -15.83
CA SER A 35 11.78 15.86 -17.29
C SER A 35 11.51 17.27 -17.78
N GLY A 36 12.47 17.87 -18.49
CA GLY A 36 12.28 19.18 -19.15
C GLY A 36 11.83 20.32 -18.23
N GLY A 37 12.22 20.28 -16.95
CA GLY A 37 11.81 21.24 -15.91
C GLY A 37 10.44 20.94 -15.27
N ALA A 38 9.77 19.86 -15.65
CA ALA A 38 8.58 19.35 -14.96
C ALA A 38 9.00 18.36 -13.87
N THR A 39 8.21 18.26 -12.81
CA THR A 39 8.48 17.38 -11.65
C THR A 39 7.21 16.64 -11.24
N ALA A 40 7.35 15.36 -10.94
CA ALA A 40 6.35 14.57 -10.23
C ALA A 40 6.99 13.85 -9.04
N TYR A 41 6.20 13.54 -8.02
CA TYR A 41 6.62 12.81 -6.84
C TYR A 41 5.89 11.49 -6.76
N LEU A 42 6.60 10.41 -6.42
CA LEU A 42 6.02 9.08 -6.22
C LEU A 42 6.23 8.66 -4.78
N LEU A 43 5.18 8.23 -4.12
CA LEU A 43 5.23 7.67 -2.77
C LEU A 43 4.61 6.27 -2.78
N GLY A 44 5.38 5.28 -2.31
CA GLY A 44 4.87 3.94 -2.10
C GLY A 44 3.99 3.89 -0.86
N ALA A 45 2.75 3.43 -1.01
CA ALA A 45 1.81 3.29 0.08
C ALA A 45 1.86 1.88 0.71
N ILE A 46 1.59 1.83 2.01
CA ILE A 46 1.11 0.66 2.71
C ILE A 46 -0.36 0.95 3.03
N HIS A 47 -1.28 0.14 2.47
CA HIS A 47 -2.72 0.41 2.51
C HIS A 47 -3.34 0.21 3.90
N PHE A 48 -2.74 -0.64 4.72
CA PHE A 48 -3.10 -0.82 6.12
C PHE A 48 -1.94 -0.32 6.98
N GLY A 49 -2.09 0.85 7.56
CA GLY A 49 -1.05 1.50 8.37
C GLY A 49 -1.32 1.45 9.86
N SER A 50 -0.37 1.97 10.62
CA SER A 50 -0.47 2.17 12.06
C SER A 50 0.06 3.56 12.44
N ASP A 51 -0.10 3.96 13.69
CA ASP A 51 0.38 5.27 14.19
C ASP A 51 1.91 5.44 14.03
N GLU A 52 2.64 4.35 13.91
CA GLU A 52 4.10 4.36 13.77
C GLU A 52 4.61 4.97 12.46
N PHE A 53 3.76 5.10 11.43
CA PHE A 53 4.12 5.79 10.18
C PHE A 53 4.06 7.31 10.28
N TYR A 54 3.57 7.86 11.38
CA TYR A 54 3.32 9.29 11.56
C TYR A 54 4.11 9.88 12.73
N PRO A 55 4.50 11.17 12.63
CA PRO A 55 4.24 12.09 11.52
C PRO A 55 5.08 11.76 10.27
N MET A 56 4.51 11.99 9.09
CA MET A 56 5.25 11.88 7.83
C MET A 56 6.45 12.81 7.80
N ARG A 57 7.55 12.35 7.17
CA ARG A 57 8.76 13.15 6.98
C ARG A 57 8.44 14.47 6.28
N ARG A 58 9.15 15.53 6.71
CA ARG A 58 8.92 16.89 6.21
C ARG A 58 9.04 16.99 4.70
N GLU A 59 10.03 16.31 4.09
CA GLU A 59 10.26 16.34 2.65
C GLU A 59 9.07 15.77 1.86
N ILE A 60 8.45 14.70 2.36
CA ILE A 60 7.24 14.11 1.78
C ILE A 60 6.08 15.12 1.88
N MET A 61 5.87 15.70 3.06
CA MET A 61 4.81 16.69 3.28
C MET A 61 5.01 17.96 2.46
N ASP A 62 6.25 18.43 2.31
CA ASP A 62 6.58 19.62 1.51
C ASP A 62 6.39 19.34 0.00
N ALA A 63 6.70 18.13 -0.47
CA ALA A 63 6.40 17.70 -1.83
C ALA A 63 4.89 17.64 -2.09
N PHE A 64 4.12 17.04 -1.16
CA PHE A 64 2.67 17.01 -1.23
C PHE A 64 2.06 18.44 -1.26
N LYS A 65 2.52 19.34 -0.39
CA LYS A 65 2.03 20.73 -0.34
C LYS A 65 2.28 21.48 -1.64
N ARG A 66 3.45 21.26 -2.28
CA ARG A 66 3.82 21.92 -3.55
C ARG A 66 3.12 21.32 -4.77
N SER A 67 2.51 20.16 -4.65
CA SER A 67 1.82 19.52 -5.78
C SER A 67 0.46 20.15 -6.07
N ASP A 68 0.10 20.17 -7.36
CA ASP A 68 -1.17 20.70 -7.85
C ASP A 68 -2.30 19.69 -7.67
N VAL A 69 -1.98 18.39 -7.74
CA VAL A 69 -2.94 17.29 -7.73
C VAL A 69 -2.35 16.09 -6.95
N LEU A 70 -3.23 15.41 -6.20
CA LEU A 70 -2.97 14.07 -5.70
C LEU A 70 -3.44 13.04 -6.73
N VAL A 71 -2.56 12.13 -7.12
CA VAL A 71 -2.89 10.99 -7.98
C VAL A 71 -2.81 9.73 -7.14
N VAL A 72 -3.87 8.92 -7.13
CA VAL A 72 -3.96 7.67 -6.36
C VAL A 72 -4.33 6.51 -7.27
N GLU A 73 -4.15 5.28 -6.79
CA GLU A 73 -4.65 4.13 -7.52
C GLU A 73 -6.16 4.23 -7.70
N MET A 74 -6.88 4.41 -6.60
CA MET A 74 -8.34 4.46 -6.53
C MET A 74 -8.76 5.34 -5.35
N ASP A 75 -9.91 6.01 -5.47
CA ASP A 75 -10.58 6.74 -4.39
C ASP A 75 -11.96 6.10 -4.14
N ASP A 76 -12.03 5.14 -3.22
CA ASP A 76 -13.28 4.47 -2.86
C ASP A 76 -14.35 5.44 -2.35
N LYS A 77 -13.95 6.54 -1.70
CA LYS A 77 -14.88 7.57 -1.20
C LYS A 77 -15.45 8.47 -2.30
N ALA A 78 -14.95 8.37 -3.54
CA ALA A 78 -15.55 9.05 -4.69
C ALA A 78 -16.85 8.37 -5.16
N ILE A 79 -17.11 7.13 -4.72
CA ILE A 79 -18.27 6.33 -5.13
C ILE A 79 -19.21 6.16 -3.93
N PRO A 80 -20.53 6.37 -4.11
CA PRO A 80 -21.52 6.12 -3.07
C PRO A 80 -21.44 4.68 -2.53
N PRO A 81 -21.59 4.46 -1.21
CA PRO A 81 -21.49 3.13 -0.59
C PRO A 81 -22.46 2.10 -1.23
N GLU A 82 -23.65 2.53 -1.64
CA GLU A 82 -24.63 1.66 -2.28
C GLU A 82 -24.11 1.13 -3.62
N LYS A 83 -23.36 1.98 -4.36
CA LYS A 83 -22.78 1.59 -5.64
C LYS A 83 -21.60 0.65 -5.46
N GLN A 84 -20.78 0.88 -4.44
CA GLN A 84 -19.71 -0.06 -4.06
C GLN A 84 -20.31 -1.43 -3.73
N GLN A 85 -21.35 -1.45 -2.91
CA GLN A 85 -22.03 -2.69 -2.53
C GLN A 85 -22.62 -3.42 -3.73
N GLU A 86 -23.24 -2.70 -4.67
CA GLU A 86 -23.75 -3.27 -5.92
C GLU A 86 -22.64 -3.96 -6.74
N ILE A 87 -21.48 -3.27 -6.88
CA ILE A 87 -20.31 -3.81 -7.59
C ILE A 87 -19.80 -5.08 -6.90
N ILE A 88 -19.60 -5.03 -5.58
CA ILE A 88 -19.15 -6.18 -4.78
C ILE A 88 -20.13 -7.35 -4.91
N GLN A 89 -21.43 -7.12 -4.71
CA GLN A 89 -22.43 -8.18 -4.80
C GLN A 89 -22.47 -8.85 -6.17
N ARG A 90 -22.26 -8.08 -7.25
CA ARG A 90 -22.23 -8.63 -8.60
C ARG A 90 -20.99 -9.47 -8.88
N MET A 91 -19.87 -9.16 -8.24
CA MET A 91 -18.57 -9.68 -8.64
C MET A 91 -17.94 -10.66 -7.65
N ALA A 92 -18.24 -10.51 -6.36
CA ALA A 92 -17.61 -11.29 -5.31
C ALA A 92 -18.12 -12.74 -5.19
N PHE A 93 -19.17 -13.10 -5.93
CA PHE A 93 -19.80 -14.41 -5.80
C PHE A 93 -19.59 -15.28 -7.05
N TYR A 94 -19.47 -16.58 -6.84
CA TYR A 94 -19.48 -17.55 -7.92
C TYR A 94 -20.85 -17.56 -8.64
N PRO A 95 -20.87 -17.75 -9.95
CA PRO A 95 -22.11 -17.85 -10.72
C PRO A 95 -22.82 -19.19 -10.49
N ASN A 96 -24.07 -19.30 -10.95
CA ASN A 96 -24.81 -20.55 -11.09
C ASN A 96 -24.96 -21.41 -9.82
N GLY A 97 -24.79 -20.81 -8.64
CA GLY A 97 -24.90 -21.53 -7.37
C GLY A 97 -23.62 -22.34 -6.98
N GLU A 98 -22.53 -22.19 -7.73
CA GLU A 98 -21.24 -22.71 -7.36
C GLU A 98 -20.77 -22.16 -5.99
N THR A 99 -19.89 -22.93 -5.36
CA THR A 99 -19.29 -22.62 -4.07
C THR A 99 -17.79 -22.84 -4.11
N ILE A 100 -17.06 -22.42 -3.10
CA ILE A 100 -15.62 -22.70 -2.99
C ILE A 100 -15.28 -24.20 -3.03
N HIS A 101 -16.24 -25.07 -2.71
CA HIS A 101 -16.06 -26.54 -2.77
C HIS A 101 -15.93 -27.06 -4.21
N ASP A 102 -16.39 -26.29 -5.20
CA ASP A 102 -16.24 -26.62 -6.62
C ASP A 102 -14.87 -26.20 -7.17
N HIS A 103 -14.12 -25.39 -6.42
CA HIS A 103 -12.87 -24.74 -6.85
C HIS A 103 -11.65 -25.16 -6.04
N LEU A 104 -11.82 -25.60 -4.79
CA LEU A 104 -10.73 -25.93 -3.88
C LEU A 104 -10.81 -27.37 -3.39
N SER A 105 -9.65 -27.98 -3.15
CA SER A 105 -9.56 -29.32 -2.55
C SER A 105 -10.05 -29.32 -1.10
N PRO A 106 -10.46 -30.50 -0.59
CA PRO A 106 -10.85 -30.65 0.81
C PRO A 106 -9.78 -30.18 1.82
N GLU A 107 -8.50 -30.35 1.47
CA GLU A 107 -7.35 -29.94 2.27
C GLU A 107 -7.28 -28.42 2.36
N THR A 108 -7.42 -27.71 1.26
CA THR A 108 -7.41 -26.23 1.22
C THR A 108 -8.65 -25.66 1.92
N ILE A 109 -9.82 -26.29 1.73
CA ILE A 109 -11.06 -25.92 2.48
C ILE A 109 -10.85 -26.07 3.98
N LYS A 110 -10.16 -27.11 4.44
CA LYS A 110 -9.86 -27.30 5.86
C LYS A 110 -9.01 -26.15 6.41
N LEU A 111 -7.92 -25.80 5.70
CA LEU A 111 -7.07 -24.65 6.08
C LEU A 111 -7.87 -23.35 6.11
N LEU A 112 -8.67 -23.08 5.08
CA LEU A 112 -9.52 -21.92 5.02
C LEU A 112 -10.47 -21.85 6.25
N LYS A 113 -11.11 -22.97 6.58
CA LYS A 113 -12.00 -23.06 7.74
C LYS A 113 -11.26 -22.78 9.06
N GLU A 114 -10.02 -23.27 9.21
CA GLU A 114 -9.17 -22.98 10.36
C GLU A 114 -8.88 -21.48 10.46
N ARG A 115 -8.50 -20.81 9.37
CA ARG A 115 -8.24 -19.36 9.35
C ARG A 115 -9.49 -18.54 9.65
N LEU A 116 -10.61 -18.87 9.03
CA LEU A 116 -11.88 -18.20 9.29
C LEU A 116 -12.33 -18.31 10.76
N SER A 117 -12.04 -19.45 11.41
CA SER A 117 -12.40 -19.67 12.80
C SER A 117 -11.72 -18.69 13.76
N LEU A 118 -10.51 -18.20 13.45
CA LEU A 118 -9.81 -17.18 14.22
C LEU A 118 -10.59 -15.85 14.25
N HIS A 119 -11.39 -15.60 13.23
CA HIS A 119 -12.25 -14.42 13.12
C HIS A 119 -13.72 -14.69 13.40
N GLN A 120 -14.05 -15.88 13.91
CA GLN A 120 -15.42 -16.30 14.23
C GLN A 120 -16.37 -16.28 13.02
N ILE A 121 -15.84 -16.49 11.82
CA ILE A 121 -16.60 -16.53 10.57
C ILE A 121 -16.90 -17.99 10.22
N PRO A 122 -18.18 -18.41 10.20
CA PRO A 122 -18.53 -19.74 9.75
C PRO A 122 -18.38 -19.85 8.23
N LEU A 123 -17.78 -20.96 7.74
CA LEU A 123 -17.54 -21.18 6.31
C LEU A 123 -18.82 -20.99 5.47
N GLN A 124 -19.95 -21.46 5.98
CA GLN A 124 -21.26 -21.38 5.30
C GLN A 124 -21.70 -19.94 4.99
N ALA A 125 -21.21 -18.96 5.74
CA ALA A 125 -21.55 -17.55 5.52
C ALA A 125 -20.88 -16.98 4.26
N ILE A 126 -19.78 -17.60 3.80
CA ILE A 126 -18.95 -17.09 2.72
C ILE A 126 -18.69 -18.11 1.61
N GLU A 127 -19.18 -19.34 1.71
CA GLU A 127 -18.85 -20.43 0.77
C GLU A 127 -19.21 -20.14 -0.69
N ARG A 128 -20.12 -19.20 -0.94
CA ARG A 128 -20.49 -18.75 -2.28
C ARG A 128 -19.62 -17.61 -2.82
N GLN A 129 -18.76 -17.05 -1.99
CA GLN A 129 -17.84 -15.99 -2.41
C GLN A 129 -16.65 -16.59 -3.16
N ARG A 130 -16.14 -15.84 -4.14
CA ARG A 130 -14.91 -16.20 -4.86
C ARG A 130 -13.73 -16.17 -3.91
N ILE A 131 -12.80 -17.10 -4.13
CA ILE A 131 -11.63 -17.24 -3.24
C ILE A 131 -10.79 -15.96 -3.17
N GLY A 132 -10.55 -15.26 -4.27
CA GLY A 132 -9.80 -13.99 -4.25
C GLY A 132 -10.45 -12.91 -3.36
N PHE A 133 -11.79 -12.87 -3.25
CA PHE A 133 -12.47 -11.97 -2.34
C PHE A 133 -12.35 -12.41 -0.87
N ILE A 134 -12.37 -13.72 -0.64
CA ILE A 134 -12.16 -14.30 0.70
C ILE A 134 -10.73 -14.02 1.17
N GLU A 135 -9.72 -14.25 0.33
CA GLU A 135 -8.30 -13.97 0.64
C GLU A 135 -8.07 -12.49 0.97
N LEU A 136 -8.61 -11.58 0.16
CA LEU A 136 -8.56 -10.15 0.44
C LEU A 136 -9.19 -9.79 1.78
N THR A 137 -10.34 -10.40 2.10
CA THR A 137 -11.03 -10.20 3.36
C THR A 137 -10.22 -10.72 4.54
N LEU A 138 -9.65 -11.92 4.43
CA LEU A 138 -8.80 -12.51 5.47
C LEU A 138 -7.54 -11.67 5.70
N ALA A 139 -6.87 -11.24 4.65
CA ALA A 139 -5.70 -10.36 4.76
C ALA A 139 -6.03 -9.06 5.51
N ALA A 140 -7.18 -8.44 5.20
CA ALA A 140 -7.65 -7.25 5.90
C ALA A 140 -7.96 -7.52 7.38
N LEU A 141 -8.60 -8.63 7.69
CA LEU A 141 -8.91 -9.04 9.08
C LEU A 141 -7.64 -9.33 9.88
N GLU A 142 -6.65 -9.99 9.27
CA GLU A 142 -5.35 -10.21 9.92
C GLU A 142 -4.62 -8.89 10.17
N ALA A 143 -4.60 -7.99 9.21
CA ALA A 143 -4.05 -6.65 9.40
C ALA A 143 -4.69 -5.95 10.60
N MET A 144 -6.01 -5.97 10.68
CA MET A 144 -6.75 -5.36 11.79
C MET A 144 -6.45 -6.04 13.13
N ARG A 145 -6.33 -7.37 13.17
CA ARG A 145 -5.93 -8.12 14.36
C ARG A 145 -4.54 -7.71 14.86
N LEU A 146 -3.63 -7.40 13.95
CA LEU A 146 -2.27 -6.93 14.25
C LEU A 146 -2.21 -5.43 14.60
N GLY A 147 -3.34 -4.72 14.64
CA GLY A 147 -3.42 -3.31 15.00
C GLY A 147 -3.23 -2.32 13.85
N TYR A 148 -3.17 -2.81 12.61
CA TYR A 148 -3.17 -1.97 11.42
C TYR A 148 -4.60 -1.64 11.00
N SER A 149 -4.79 -0.51 10.33
CA SER A 149 -6.10 -0.13 9.79
C SER A 149 -5.96 0.59 8.45
N GLN A 150 -6.99 0.48 7.63
CA GLN A 150 -7.07 1.18 6.36
C GLN A 150 -7.09 2.70 6.56
N ASP A 151 -7.80 3.21 7.56
CA ASP A 151 -7.85 4.65 7.87
C ASP A 151 -6.48 5.25 8.24
N ARG A 152 -5.52 4.40 8.62
CA ARG A 152 -4.11 4.75 8.85
C ARG A 152 -3.20 4.37 7.69
N GLY A 153 -3.77 3.90 6.58
CA GLY A 153 -3.05 3.68 5.33
C GLY A 153 -2.46 4.98 4.79
N ILE A 154 -1.29 4.89 4.16
CA ILE A 154 -0.57 6.07 3.65
C ILE A 154 -1.38 6.75 2.56
N ASP A 155 -2.01 6.00 1.67
CA ASP A 155 -2.92 6.50 0.64
C ASP A 155 -4.14 7.22 1.23
N TYR A 156 -4.79 6.63 2.22
CA TYR A 156 -5.92 7.25 2.94
C TYR A 156 -5.51 8.54 3.66
N TYR A 157 -4.34 8.55 4.26
CA TYR A 157 -3.80 9.76 4.88
C TYR A 157 -3.71 10.90 3.87
N PHE A 158 -3.07 10.68 2.71
CA PHE A 158 -2.92 11.72 1.71
C PHE A 158 -4.24 12.09 1.04
N MET A 159 -5.13 11.14 0.79
CA MET A 159 -6.49 11.45 0.33
C MET A 159 -7.24 12.34 1.32
N SER A 160 -7.14 12.06 2.62
CA SER A 160 -7.77 12.89 3.66
C SER A 160 -7.22 14.32 3.67
N GLN A 161 -5.90 14.49 3.51
CA GLN A 161 -5.24 15.79 3.42
C GLN A 161 -5.57 16.56 2.14
N ALA A 162 -5.83 15.84 1.04
CA ALA A 162 -6.16 16.45 -0.25
C ALA A 162 -7.61 16.94 -0.30
N ARG A 163 -8.54 16.25 0.37
CA ARG A 163 -9.97 16.62 0.32
C ARG A 163 -10.19 18.06 0.76
N GLY A 164 -10.86 18.83 -0.11
CA GLY A 164 -11.12 20.27 0.09
C GLY A 164 -9.92 21.18 -0.13
N SER A 165 -8.72 20.65 -0.41
CA SER A 165 -7.51 21.45 -0.63
C SER A 165 -6.91 21.31 -2.03
N LYS A 166 -7.01 20.13 -2.66
CA LYS A 166 -6.52 19.88 -4.01
C LYS A 166 -7.32 18.76 -4.70
N PRO A 167 -7.30 18.71 -6.04
CA PRO A 167 -7.94 17.63 -6.79
C PRO A 167 -7.32 16.27 -6.45
N ILE A 168 -8.17 15.24 -6.42
CA ILE A 168 -7.76 13.83 -6.39
C ILE A 168 -8.09 13.23 -7.75
N ARG A 169 -7.12 12.55 -8.36
CA ARG A 169 -7.25 11.86 -9.65
C ARG A 169 -6.95 10.39 -9.45
N GLU A 170 -7.85 9.55 -9.91
CA GLU A 170 -7.68 8.10 -9.89
C GLU A 170 -6.96 7.61 -11.14
N ILE A 171 -6.13 6.58 -10.98
CA ILE A 171 -5.54 5.82 -12.09
C ILE A 171 -6.49 4.71 -12.53
N GLU A 172 -7.15 4.07 -11.57
CA GLU A 172 -8.09 2.96 -11.76
C GLU A 172 -9.39 3.27 -11.03
N SER A 173 -10.51 2.85 -11.58
CA SER A 173 -11.79 2.94 -10.88
C SER A 173 -11.93 1.81 -9.86
N PHE A 174 -12.82 1.99 -8.89
CA PHE A 174 -13.21 0.94 -7.95
C PHE A 174 -13.66 -0.33 -8.68
N GLN A 175 -14.43 -0.18 -9.76
CA GLN A 175 -14.87 -1.32 -10.55
C GLN A 175 -13.70 -2.05 -11.22
N GLU A 176 -12.72 -1.33 -11.81
CA GLU A 176 -11.53 -1.95 -12.41
C GLU A 176 -10.74 -2.75 -11.38
N GLN A 177 -10.55 -2.22 -10.15
CA GLN A 177 -9.85 -2.95 -9.09
C GLN A 177 -10.63 -4.17 -8.61
N MET A 178 -11.96 -4.06 -8.45
CA MET A 178 -12.77 -5.23 -8.13
C MET A 178 -12.75 -6.29 -9.23
N GLU A 179 -12.81 -5.87 -10.50
CA GLU A 179 -12.64 -6.80 -11.63
C GLU A 179 -11.30 -7.49 -11.63
N LEU A 180 -10.23 -6.78 -11.28
CA LEU A 180 -8.90 -7.36 -11.15
C LEU A 180 -8.89 -8.47 -10.11
N VAL A 181 -9.32 -8.19 -8.88
CA VAL A 181 -9.35 -9.18 -7.79
C VAL A 181 -10.20 -10.40 -8.15
N MET A 182 -11.35 -10.18 -8.81
CA MET A 182 -12.25 -11.27 -9.19
C MET A 182 -11.74 -12.08 -10.40
N LYS A 183 -10.81 -11.54 -11.17
CA LYS A 183 -10.16 -12.22 -12.31
C LYS A 183 -8.81 -12.81 -11.96
N LEU A 184 -8.37 -12.67 -10.72
CA LEU A 184 -7.14 -13.34 -10.28
C LEU A 184 -7.26 -14.84 -10.57
N PRO A 185 -6.22 -15.45 -11.17
CA PRO A 185 -6.22 -16.88 -11.37
C PRO A 185 -6.40 -17.62 -10.04
N GLU A 186 -7.38 -18.50 -9.98
CA GLU A 186 -7.60 -19.36 -8.82
C GLU A 186 -6.55 -20.47 -8.84
N VAL A 187 -5.34 -20.15 -8.34
CA VAL A 187 -4.21 -21.07 -8.25
C VAL A 187 -4.26 -21.72 -6.88
N GLU A 188 -4.83 -22.91 -6.78
CA GLU A 188 -5.02 -23.58 -5.49
C GLU A 188 -3.73 -23.75 -4.68
N GLU A 189 -2.60 -23.99 -5.34
CA GLU A 189 -1.30 -24.09 -4.66
C GLU A 189 -0.93 -22.76 -3.98
N ALA A 190 -1.16 -21.63 -4.66
CA ALA A 190 -0.92 -20.30 -4.10
C ALA A 190 -1.86 -20.00 -2.93
N THR A 191 -3.16 -20.30 -3.08
CA THR A 191 -4.14 -20.17 -1.99
C THR A 191 -3.77 -21.02 -0.77
N ARG A 192 -3.37 -22.25 -0.97
CA ARG A 192 -2.98 -23.14 0.13
C ARG A 192 -1.73 -22.63 0.84
N GLU A 193 -0.74 -22.19 0.09
CA GLU A 193 0.49 -21.60 0.65
C GLU A 193 0.18 -20.34 1.44
N GLU A 194 -0.59 -19.43 0.87
CA GLU A 194 -1.05 -18.19 1.53
C GLU A 194 -1.74 -18.50 2.86
N LEU A 195 -2.73 -19.38 2.86
CA LEU A 195 -3.45 -19.78 4.07
C LEU A 195 -2.54 -20.46 5.11
N SER A 196 -1.57 -21.25 4.69
CA SER A 196 -0.65 -21.95 5.59
C SER A 196 0.30 -20.98 6.30
N ARG A 197 0.67 -19.87 5.64
CA ARG A 197 1.65 -18.89 6.12
C ARG A 197 1.06 -17.68 6.84
N MET A 198 -0.25 -17.59 7.00
CA MET A 198 -0.87 -16.44 7.68
C MET A 198 -0.33 -16.21 9.11
N ASP A 199 0.22 -17.20 9.77
CA ASP A 199 0.87 -17.06 11.08
C ASP A 199 2.18 -16.25 11.01
N GLU A 200 2.77 -16.11 9.83
CA GLU A 200 3.98 -15.33 9.59
C GLU A 200 3.70 -13.84 9.30
N TYR A 201 2.43 -13.48 9.14
CA TYR A 201 2.01 -12.12 8.74
C TYR A 201 2.47 -11.04 9.71
N GLU A 202 2.48 -11.30 11.00
CA GLU A 202 2.96 -10.32 11.99
C GLU A 202 4.42 -9.94 11.73
N GLN A 203 5.27 -10.94 11.48
CA GLN A 203 6.67 -10.71 11.14
C GLN A 203 6.79 -10.00 9.80
N LEU A 204 6.13 -10.50 8.75
CA LEU A 204 6.18 -9.95 7.41
C LEU A 204 5.76 -8.48 7.37
N TRP A 205 4.66 -8.14 8.04
CA TRP A 205 4.16 -6.76 8.09
C TRP A 205 5.12 -5.85 8.86
N GLY A 206 5.71 -6.32 9.95
CA GLY A 206 6.75 -5.61 10.70
C GLY A 206 8.00 -5.35 9.86
N GLU A 207 8.44 -6.34 9.09
CA GLU A 207 9.59 -6.21 8.17
C GLU A 207 9.29 -5.25 7.02
N MET A 208 8.09 -5.32 6.42
CA MET A 208 7.66 -4.38 5.36
C MET A 208 7.54 -2.95 5.89
N ALA A 209 6.97 -2.75 7.08
CA ALA A 209 6.91 -1.45 7.74
C ALA A 209 8.33 -0.89 7.99
N THR A 210 9.24 -1.74 8.44
CA THR A 210 10.66 -1.37 8.65
C THR A 210 11.35 -1.00 7.33
N ALA A 211 11.16 -1.78 6.27
CA ALA A 211 11.69 -1.49 4.94
C ALA A 211 11.16 -0.15 4.41
N TRP A 212 9.85 0.08 4.56
CA TRP A 212 9.23 1.34 4.18
C TRP A 212 9.83 2.54 4.95
N LYS A 213 9.92 2.45 6.27
CA LYS A 213 10.48 3.51 7.12
C LYS A 213 11.93 3.84 6.76
N LYS A 214 12.73 2.84 6.41
CA LYS A 214 14.12 3.02 5.97
C LYS A 214 14.25 3.53 4.54
N GLY A 215 13.19 3.50 3.75
CA GLY A 215 13.23 3.73 2.31
C GLY A 215 13.99 2.62 1.58
N ASP A 216 13.98 1.39 2.10
CA ASP A 216 14.71 0.25 1.55
C ASP A 216 13.87 -0.42 0.46
N ALA A 217 14.07 0.05 -0.78
CA ALA A 217 13.35 -0.45 -1.95
C ALA A 217 13.69 -1.91 -2.27
N ASP A 218 14.92 -2.33 -2.04
CA ASP A 218 15.38 -3.70 -2.31
C ASP A 218 14.75 -4.67 -1.30
N ALA A 219 14.73 -4.32 -0.01
CA ALA A 219 14.04 -5.11 1.00
C ALA A 219 12.53 -5.19 0.72
N MET A 220 11.90 -4.08 0.34
CA MET A 220 10.47 -4.09 -0.02
C MET A 220 10.19 -5.00 -1.23
N TYR A 221 11.00 -4.92 -2.30
CA TYR A 221 10.86 -5.81 -3.45
C TYR A 221 11.04 -7.28 -3.07
N ARG A 222 12.03 -7.56 -2.23
CA ARG A 222 12.31 -8.91 -1.75
C ARG A 222 11.12 -9.48 -0.99
N LEU A 223 10.60 -8.74 -0.01
CA LEU A 223 9.51 -9.19 0.85
C LEU A 223 8.16 -9.29 0.11
N ALA A 224 7.84 -8.30 -0.72
CA ALA A 224 6.52 -8.23 -1.35
C ALA A 224 6.41 -9.05 -2.64
N ILE A 225 7.51 -9.35 -3.33
CA ILE A 225 7.46 -9.92 -4.68
C ILE A 225 8.43 -11.09 -4.86
N SER A 226 9.74 -10.89 -4.68
CA SER A 226 10.71 -11.88 -5.16
C SER A 226 10.83 -13.12 -4.31
N GLU A 227 10.70 -13.02 -2.98
CA GLU A 227 10.69 -14.20 -2.08
C GLU A 227 9.40 -14.99 -2.24
N PRO A 228 8.19 -14.40 -2.16
CA PRO A 228 6.95 -15.13 -2.39
C PRO A 228 6.92 -15.88 -3.74
N LEU A 229 7.43 -15.25 -4.81
CA LEU A 229 7.50 -15.90 -6.12
C LEU A 229 8.52 -17.05 -6.20
N LYS A 230 9.60 -17.00 -5.40
CA LYS A 230 10.56 -18.12 -5.32
C LYS A 230 9.97 -19.29 -4.53
N GLU A 231 9.24 -19.02 -3.49
CA GLU A 231 8.62 -20.02 -2.63
C GLU A 231 7.41 -20.66 -3.29
N THR A 232 6.59 -19.87 -3.98
CA THR A 232 5.41 -20.34 -4.70
C THR A 232 5.43 -19.88 -6.17
N PRO A 233 6.22 -20.50 -7.04
CA PRO A 233 6.31 -20.10 -8.46
C PRO A 233 4.96 -20.19 -9.19
N ALA A 234 4.04 -21.02 -8.72
CA ALA A 234 2.69 -21.13 -9.25
C ALA A 234 1.87 -19.82 -9.11
N ALA A 235 2.21 -18.95 -8.17
CA ALA A 235 1.57 -17.65 -7.98
C ALA A 235 1.97 -16.60 -9.05
N LYS A 236 2.94 -16.90 -9.94
CA LYS A 236 3.42 -15.96 -10.96
C LYS A 236 2.31 -15.28 -11.77
N PRO A 237 1.27 -15.97 -12.27
CA PRO A 237 0.19 -15.33 -13.01
C PRO A 237 -0.58 -14.29 -12.18
N VAL A 238 -0.69 -14.50 -10.87
CA VAL A 238 -1.30 -13.54 -9.93
C VAL A 238 -0.45 -12.26 -9.87
N TYR A 239 0.87 -12.40 -9.70
CA TYR A 239 1.80 -11.27 -9.65
C TYR A 239 1.86 -10.50 -10.97
N GLU A 240 1.88 -11.19 -12.11
CA GLU A 240 1.83 -10.56 -13.44
C GLU A 240 0.57 -9.70 -13.59
N LEU A 241 -0.58 -10.19 -13.14
CA LEU A 241 -1.83 -9.43 -13.21
C LEU A 241 -1.83 -8.26 -12.23
N MET A 242 -1.36 -8.46 -10.99
CA MET A 242 -1.36 -7.45 -9.94
C MET A 242 -0.36 -6.32 -10.19
N PHE A 243 0.80 -6.61 -10.78
CA PHE A 243 1.87 -5.63 -10.97
C PHE A 243 2.15 -5.34 -12.43
N ASP A 244 2.55 -6.31 -13.23
CA ASP A 244 3.03 -6.10 -14.60
C ASP A 244 1.91 -5.55 -15.51
N GLY A 245 0.68 -5.99 -15.30
CA GLY A 245 -0.48 -5.49 -16.04
C GLY A 245 -0.87 -4.05 -15.68
N ARG A 246 -0.52 -3.57 -14.49
CA ARG A 246 -0.94 -2.25 -13.96
C ARG A 246 0.15 -1.20 -14.02
N ASN A 247 1.40 -1.57 -13.79
CA ASN A 247 2.54 -0.65 -13.77
C ASN A 247 2.65 0.25 -15.00
N PRO A 248 2.40 -0.22 -16.25
CA PRO A 248 2.42 0.65 -17.43
C PRO A 248 1.37 1.77 -17.38
N LYS A 249 0.16 1.51 -16.87
CA LYS A 249 -0.92 2.52 -16.71
C LYS A 249 -0.51 3.56 -15.67
N MET A 250 0.10 3.13 -14.57
CA MET A 250 0.62 4.01 -13.53
C MET A 250 1.78 4.87 -14.03
N ALA A 251 2.76 4.30 -14.72
CA ALA A 251 3.86 5.05 -15.35
C ALA A 251 3.32 6.08 -16.35
N LYS A 252 2.31 5.71 -17.14
CA LYS A 252 1.64 6.61 -18.08
C LYS A 252 0.96 7.79 -17.40
N SER A 253 0.39 7.59 -16.22
CA SER A 253 -0.20 8.68 -15.42
C SER A 253 0.88 9.69 -15.00
N VAL A 254 2.05 9.20 -14.54
CA VAL A 254 3.20 10.07 -14.20
C VAL A 254 3.69 10.84 -15.43
N GLU A 255 3.86 10.17 -16.59
CA GLU A 255 4.24 10.83 -17.83
C GLU A 255 3.24 11.95 -18.20
N THR A 256 1.95 11.71 -18.01
CA THR A 256 0.92 12.70 -18.33
C THR A 256 1.08 13.96 -17.47
N CYS A 257 1.38 13.79 -16.17
CA CYS A 257 1.70 14.90 -15.29
C CYS A 257 2.90 15.73 -15.80
N LEU A 258 3.99 15.05 -16.13
CA LEU A 258 5.21 15.70 -16.62
C LEU A 258 4.99 16.43 -17.96
N LYS A 259 4.27 15.81 -18.90
CA LYS A 259 3.92 16.41 -20.19
C LYS A 259 3.05 17.67 -20.06
N ASN A 260 2.11 17.63 -19.12
CA ASN A 260 1.24 18.77 -18.82
C ASN A 260 1.91 19.84 -17.94
N ARG A 261 3.14 19.61 -17.49
CA ARG A 261 3.85 20.44 -16.50
C ARG A 261 3.07 20.64 -15.20
N GLU A 262 2.27 19.65 -14.84
CA GLU A 262 1.51 19.60 -13.59
C GLU A 262 2.36 18.90 -12.53
N VAL A 263 2.52 19.50 -11.38
CA VAL A 263 3.25 18.88 -10.26
C VAL A 263 2.32 17.89 -9.57
N CYS A 264 2.46 16.61 -9.90
CA CYS A 264 1.66 15.55 -9.29
C CYS A 264 2.35 14.94 -8.08
N PHE A 265 1.57 14.65 -7.04
CA PHE A 265 1.95 13.76 -5.96
C PHE A 265 1.23 12.43 -6.16
N VAL A 266 1.96 11.42 -6.56
CA VAL A 266 1.41 10.11 -6.95
C VAL A 266 1.62 9.13 -5.81
N VAL A 267 0.54 8.55 -5.30
CA VAL A 267 0.56 7.56 -4.21
C VAL A 267 -0.02 6.26 -4.74
N VAL A 268 0.82 5.25 -4.82
CA VAL A 268 0.47 3.90 -5.26
C VAL A 268 1.10 2.88 -4.31
N GLY A 269 0.58 1.66 -4.26
CA GLY A 269 1.13 0.61 -3.41
C GLY A 269 2.64 0.44 -3.59
N ALA A 270 3.36 0.26 -2.49
CA ALA A 270 4.83 0.21 -2.48
C ALA A 270 5.39 -0.82 -3.46
N GLY A 271 4.72 -1.96 -3.64
CA GLY A 271 5.11 -3.00 -4.59
C GLY A 271 5.17 -2.52 -6.04
N HIS A 272 4.36 -1.52 -6.42
CA HIS A 272 4.39 -0.94 -7.76
C HIS A 272 5.62 -0.10 -8.06
N LEU A 273 6.36 0.34 -7.04
CA LEU A 273 7.49 1.24 -7.18
C LEU A 273 8.86 0.56 -7.08
N VAL A 274 8.90 -0.73 -6.72
CA VAL A 274 10.14 -1.43 -6.42
C VAL A 274 10.42 -2.60 -7.36
N GLY A 275 11.70 -2.85 -7.65
CA GLY A 275 12.17 -3.97 -8.46
C GLY A 275 11.99 -3.80 -9.97
N PRO A 276 12.36 -4.82 -10.73
CA PRO A 276 12.24 -4.85 -12.20
C PRO A 276 10.76 -4.78 -12.63
N GLY A 277 10.47 -4.02 -13.70
CA GLY A 277 9.11 -3.84 -14.21
C GLY A 277 8.24 -2.88 -13.39
N SER A 278 8.78 -2.31 -12.30
CA SER A 278 8.09 -1.30 -11.50
C SER A 278 7.87 0.01 -12.26
N VAL A 279 7.01 0.87 -11.74
CA VAL A 279 6.78 2.21 -12.29
C VAL A 279 8.09 3.01 -12.35
N VAL A 280 8.93 2.90 -11.31
CA VAL A 280 10.25 3.54 -11.27
C VAL A 280 11.15 3.02 -12.38
N ASP A 281 11.26 1.70 -12.53
CA ASP A 281 12.07 1.05 -13.57
C ASP A 281 11.57 1.42 -14.99
N LEU A 282 10.25 1.43 -15.20
CA LEU A 282 9.65 1.81 -16.49
C LEU A 282 9.96 3.26 -16.84
N LEU A 283 9.84 4.19 -15.90
CA LEU A 283 10.16 5.60 -16.14
C LEU A 283 11.66 5.82 -16.41
N GLN A 284 12.54 5.12 -15.70
CA GLN A 284 13.98 5.16 -15.96
C GLN A 284 14.33 4.65 -17.36
N LYS A 285 13.74 3.52 -17.77
CA LYS A 285 13.92 2.95 -19.14
C LYS A 285 13.40 3.87 -20.24
N GLN A 286 12.43 4.71 -19.93
CA GLN A 286 11.91 5.74 -20.84
C GLN A 286 12.76 7.02 -20.86
N GLY A 287 13.84 7.09 -20.08
CA GLY A 287 14.77 8.22 -20.06
C GLY A 287 14.40 9.36 -19.10
N TYR A 288 13.43 9.16 -18.22
CA TYR A 288 13.13 10.12 -17.15
C TYR A 288 14.22 10.07 -16.07
N GLN A 289 14.53 11.24 -15.49
CA GLN A 289 15.41 11.29 -14.31
C GLN A 289 14.60 10.92 -13.07
N VAL A 290 14.89 9.77 -12.49
CA VAL A 290 14.20 9.26 -11.29
C VAL A 290 15.22 9.11 -10.17
N SER A 291 14.99 9.78 -9.06
CA SER A 291 15.86 9.74 -7.88
C SER A 291 15.06 9.44 -6.62
N GLN A 292 15.50 8.46 -5.86
CA GLN A 292 14.95 8.20 -4.52
C GLN A 292 15.44 9.29 -3.56
N GLN A 293 14.56 9.74 -2.67
CA GLN A 293 14.79 10.88 -1.78
C GLN A 293 15.14 10.46 -0.36
#